data_eec8436d2f772169efc73298ae84178a
#
_entry.id   eec8436d2f772169efc73298ae84178a
#
_cell.length_a   1.000
_cell.length_b   1.000
_cell.length_c   1.000
_cell.angle_alpha   90.00
_cell.angle_beta   90.00
_cell.angle_gamma   90.00
#
_symmetry.space_group_name_H-M   'P 1'
#
loop_
_entity.id
_entity.type
_entity.pdbx_description
1 polymer ?
#
loop_
_entity_poly.entity_id
_entity_poly.type
_entity_poly.pdbx_seq_one_letter_code
_entity_poly.pdbx_strand_id
1 'polypeptide(L)'
;MSDRRSPPRAPVLVFRHVPHEGLGTLAPALRAAGYPLRVIDIARGRPALPSPRELAALIVMGGPMGVYEKTKHPFLRREITYIRRALRAKTPVLGVCLGAQLIAHALGQRVYPNRQKEIGWYPLHRTAAARRDALFAHFPKTATVFQWHGDTFDLPVGATLLATSPRCRHQAFRWGNRVY
;
A
#
# COMPACT_ATOMS: atom_id res chain seq x y z
N MET A 1 15.64 39.47 -11.22
CA MET A 1 14.95 38.69 -10.17
C MET A 1 15.15 37.20 -10.51
N SER A 2 16.03 36.54 -9.76
CA SER A 2 16.34 35.09 -10.01
C SER A 2 15.19 34.25 -9.45
N ASP A 3 14.42 33.63 -10.34
CA ASP A 3 13.39 32.64 -10.01
C ASP A 3 14.10 31.41 -9.40
N ARG A 4 14.26 31.38 -8.09
CA ARG A 4 14.77 30.22 -7.35
C ARG A 4 13.67 29.18 -7.28
N ARG A 5 13.45 28.46 -8.37
CA ARG A 5 12.61 27.26 -8.33
C ARG A 5 13.25 26.28 -7.35
N SER A 6 12.51 25.91 -6.32
CA SER A 6 12.92 24.85 -5.39
C SER A 6 13.28 23.60 -6.19
N PRO A 7 14.33 22.87 -5.79
CA PRO A 7 14.72 21.65 -6.51
C PRO A 7 13.52 20.68 -6.58
N PRO A 8 13.38 19.96 -7.69
CA PRO A 8 12.25 19.04 -7.87
C PRO A 8 12.26 17.99 -6.76
N ARG A 9 11.09 17.73 -6.17
CA ARG A 9 10.92 16.71 -5.14
C ARG A 9 11.27 15.33 -5.72
N ALA A 10 11.80 14.45 -4.88
CA ALA A 10 11.97 13.05 -5.24
C ALA A 10 10.61 12.43 -5.68
N PRO A 11 10.60 11.52 -6.66
CA PRO A 11 9.35 10.97 -7.18
C PRO A 11 8.68 9.99 -6.21
N VAL A 12 7.36 9.90 -6.31
CA VAL A 12 6.59 8.79 -5.76
C VAL A 12 6.53 7.69 -6.81
N LEU A 13 7.10 6.52 -6.49
CA LEU A 13 7.01 5.34 -7.33
C LEU A 13 5.70 4.60 -7.05
N VAL A 14 4.99 4.22 -8.12
CA VAL A 14 3.72 3.51 -8.03
C VAL A 14 3.84 2.18 -8.76
N PHE A 15 3.62 1.07 -8.06
CA PHE A 15 3.44 -0.23 -8.69
C PHE A 15 1.97 -0.45 -8.96
N ARG A 16 1.63 -0.67 -10.23
CA ARG A 16 0.30 -0.98 -10.71
C ARG A 16 0.29 -2.37 -11.32
N HIS A 17 -0.70 -3.19 -10.96
CA HIS A 17 -0.79 -4.59 -11.39
C HIS A 17 -1.68 -4.75 -12.64
N VAL A 18 -2.76 -3.96 -12.70
CA VAL A 18 -3.71 -3.97 -13.82
C VAL A 18 -4.03 -2.53 -14.23
N PRO A 19 -4.28 -2.25 -15.51
CA PRO A 19 -4.42 -0.88 -16.02
C PRO A 19 -5.54 -0.06 -15.36
N HIS A 20 -6.63 -0.72 -14.97
CA HIS A 20 -7.82 -0.06 -14.42
C HIS A 20 -7.75 0.19 -12.91
N GLU A 21 -6.78 -0.38 -12.19
CA GLU A 21 -6.57 -0.13 -10.75
C GLU A 21 -5.45 0.91 -10.55
N GLY A 22 -5.74 2.15 -10.89
CA GLY A 22 -4.81 3.28 -10.71
C GLY A 22 -4.95 3.97 -9.36
N LEU A 23 -4.19 5.06 -9.18
CA LEU A 23 -4.15 5.86 -7.95
C LEU A 23 -5.46 6.59 -7.60
N GLY A 24 -6.42 6.69 -8.53
CA GLY A 24 -7.66 7.43 -8.29
C GLY A 24 -7.38 8.84 -7.78
N THR A 25 -8.06 9.24 -6.69
CA THR A 25 -7.94 10.57 -6.06
C THR A 25 -6.57 10.84 -5.42
N LEU A 26 -5.74 9.83 -5.18
CA LEU A 26 -4.38 10.03 -4.69
C LEU A 26 -3.49 10.73 -5.73
N ALA A 27 -3.71 10.48 -7.03
CA ALA A 27 -2.86 11.06 -8.06
C ALA A 27 -2.94 12.61 -8.10
N PRO A 28 -4.12 13.24 -8.20
CA PRO A 28 -4.20 14.71 -8.17
C PRO A 28 -3.71 15.30 -6.85
N ALA A 29 -3.97 14.65 -5.71
CA ALA A 29 -3.50 15.12 -4.41
C ALA A 29 -1.96 15.15 -4.32
N LEU A 30 -1.29 14.08 -4.76
CA LEU A 30 0.16 14.01 -4.77
C LEU A 30 0.78 15.02 -5.74
N ARG A 31 0.20 15.20 -6.93
CA ARG A 31 0.67 16.22 -7.88
C ARG A 31 0.49 17.63 -7.35
N ALA A 32 -0.66 17.93 -6.74
CA ALA A 32 -0.91 19.22 -6.11
C ALA A 32 0.10 19.50 -4.96
N ALA A 33 0.53 18.46 -4.25
CA ALA A 33 1.60 18.53 -3.26
C ALA A 33 3.02 18.60 -3.88
N GLY A 34 3.16 18.67 -5.22
CA GLY A 34 4.42 18.83 -5.92
C GLY A 34 5.26 17.55 -6.06
N TYR A 35 4.68 16.37 -5.91
CA TYR A 35 5.39 15.11 -6.10
C TYR A 35 5.25 14.58 -7.53
N PRO A 36 6.37 14.40 -8.26
CA PRO A 36 6.35 13.67 -9.53
C PRO A 36 5.90 12.21 -9.30
N LEU A 37 5.03 11.70 -10.16
CA LEU A 37 4.56 10.32 -10.12
C LEU A 37 5.26 9.49 -11.19
N ARG A 38 5.87 8.38 -10.79
CA ARG A 38 6.41 7.36 -11.69
C ARG A 38 5.60 6.08 -11.56
N VAL A 39 4.65 5.87 -12.46
CA VAL A 39 3.81 4.67 -12.49
C VAL A 39 4.52 3.58 -13.30
N ILE A 40 4.62 2.39 -12.73
CA ILE A 40 5.20 1.20 -13.37
C ILE A 40 4.17 0.08 -13.34
N ASP A 41 3.82 -0.44 -14.51
CA ASP A 41 3.05 -1.68 -14.67
C ASP A 41 3.96 -2.86 -14.33
N ILE A 42 4.06 -3.20 -13.05
CA ILE A 42 5.04 -4.16 -12.53
C ILE A 42 4.83 -5.57 -13.08
N ALA A 43 3.61 -5.89 -13.48
CA ALA A 43 3.25 -7.16 -14.10
C ALA A 43 3.70 -7.25 -15.57
N ARG A 44 4.10 -6.14 -16.20
CA ARG A 44 4.52 -6.10 -17.60
C ARG A 44 6.03 -6.02 -17.73
N GLY A 45 6.63 -7.08 -18.27
CA GLY A 45 8.06 -7.11 -18.55
C GLY A 45 8.95 -7.02 -17.29
N ARG A 46 10.15 -6.45 -17.46
CA ARG A 46 11.13 -6.24 -16.38
C ARG A 46 11.63 -4.79 -16.39
N PRO A 47 10.80 -3.81 -16.05
CA PRO A 47 11.23 -2.41 -16.07
C PRO A 47 12.36 -2.17 -15.07
N ALA A 48 13.30 -1.26 -15.42
CA ALA A 48 14.32 -0.82 -14.48
C ALA A 48 13.67 -0.08 -13.30
N LEU A 49 14.00 -0.46 -12.09
CA LEU A 49 13.47 0.14 -10.86
C LEU A 49 14.53 1.05 -10.24
N PRO A 50 14.17 2.28 -9.83
CA PRO A 50 15.10 3.19 -9.15
C PRO A 50 15.52 2.64 -7.79
N SER A 51 16.55 3.22 -7.19
CA SER A 51 16.88 2.92 -5.80
C SER A 51 15.74 3.40 -4.88
N PRO A 52 15.28 2.60 -3.89
CA PRO A 52 14.29 3.08 -2.94
C PRO A 52 14.70 4.35 -2.18
N ARG A 53 15.99 4.60 -2.02
CA ARG A 53 16.53 5.80 -1.35
C ARG A 53 16.33 7.09 -2.14
N GLU A 54 16.09 6.97 -3.45
CA GLU A 54 15.84 8.09 -4.35
C GLU A 54 14.36 8.47 -4.43
N LEU A 55 13.50 7.79 -3.69
CA LEU A 55 12.06 7.97 -3.72
C LEU A 55 11.57 8.82 -2.54
N ALA A 56 10.58 9.66 -2.79
CA ALA A 56 9.77 10.28 -1.73
C ALA A 56 8.88 9.23 -1.05
N ALA A 57 8.30 8.30 -1.82
CA ALA A 57 7.52 7.18 -1.33
C ALA A 57 7.38 6.07 -2.38
N LEU A 58 6.99 4.88 -1.92
CA LEU A 58 6.50 3.77 -2.74
C LEU A 58 5.01 3.56 -2.47
N ILE A 59 4.20 3.50 -3.52
CA ILE A 59 2.79 3.09 -3.43
C ILE A 59 2.64 1.77 -4.19
N VAL A 60 2.07 0.77 -3.53
CA VAL A 60 1.79 -0.55 -4.11
C VAL A 60 0.28 -0.70 -4.20
N MET A 61 -0.23 -0.74 -5.42
CA MET A 61 -1.67 -0.76 -5.69
C MET A 61 -2.27 -2.15 -5.49
N GLY A 62 -3.59 -2.23 -5.65
CA GLY A 62 -4.36 -3.46 -5.68
C GLY A 62 -4.10 -4.32 -6.91
N GLY A 63 -4.72 -5.49 -6.94
CA GLY A 63 -4.67 -6.42 -8.06
C GLY A 63 -5.38 -7.73 -7.76
N PRO A 64 -5.76 -8.50 -8.78
CA PRO A 64 -6.52 -9.74 -8.62
C PRO A 64 -5.68 -10.96 -8.19
N MET A 65 -4.36 -10.80 -8.03
CA MET A 65 -3.44 -11.90 -7.71
C MET A 65 -3.42 -12.18 -6.21
N GLY A 66 -3.29 -13.45 -5.83
CA GLY A 66 -2.90 -13.83 -4.46
C GLY A 66 -1.38 -13.73 -4.28
N VAL A 67 -0.93 -13.27 -3.12
CA VAL A 67 0.51 -13.18 -2.79
C VAL A 67 1.22 -14.53 -2.91
N TYR A 68 0.50 -15.62 -2.71
CA TYR A 68 1.00 -17.01 -2.82
C TYR A 68 1.09 -17.51 -4.27
N GLU A 69 0.52 -16.81 -5.25
CA GLU A 69 0.52 -17.22 -6.67
C GLU A 69 1.82 -16.88 -7.42
N LYS A 70 2.97 -16.93 -6.72
CA LYS A 70 4.28 -16.54 -7.27
C LYS A 70 4.80 -17.42 -8.42
N THR A 71 4.21 -18.59 -8.63
CA THR A 71 4.50 -19.45 -9.78
C THR A 71 3.75 -18.98 -11.01
N LYS A 72 2.48 -18.65 -10.86
CA LYS A 72 1.63 -18.11 -11.93
C LYS A 72 2.01 -16.65 -12.27
N HIS A 73 2.42 -15.89 -11.27
CA HIS A 73 2.79 -14.48 -11.38
C HIS A 73 4.23 -14.23 -10.89
N PRO A 74 5.27 -14.58 -11.69
CA PRO A 74 6.67 -14.52 -11.25
C PRO A 74 7.14 -13.11 -10.86
N PHE A 75 6.52 -12.05 -11.39
CA PHE A 75 6.83 -10.67 -11.04
C PHE A 75 6.63 -10.38 -9.54
N LEU A 76 5.72 -11.08 -8.85
CA LEU A 76 5.48 -10.91 -7.40
C LEU A 76 6.76 -11.17 -6.57
N ARG A 77 7.62 -12.11 -6.99
CA ARG A 77 8.91 -12.35 -6.28
C ARG A 77 9.81 -11.14 -6.32
N ARG A 78 9.88 -10.49 -7.48
CA ARG A 78 10.68 -9.29 -7.70
C ARG A 78 10.11 -8.11 -6.93
N GLU A 79 8.80 -7.94 -6.95
CA GLU A 79 8.09 -6.89 -6.25
C GLU A 79 8.26 -7.02 -4.73
N ILE A 80 8.06 -8.20 -4.15
CA ILE A 80 8.31 -8.47 -2.73
C ILE A 80 9.77 -8.14 -2.36
N THR A 81 10.72 -8.51 -3.22
CA THR A 81 12.13 -8.17 -3.00
C THR A 81 12.36 -6.66 -2.99
N TYR A 82 11.70 -5.92 -3.88
CA TYR A 82 11.80 -4.47 -3.93
C TYR A 82 11.14 -3.82 -2.70
N ILE A 83 9.96 -4.28 -2.29
CA ILE A 83 9.29 -3.82 -1.07
C ILE A 83 10.21 -4.02 0.14
N ARG A 84 10.84 -5.19 0.30
CA ARG A 84 11.81 -5.43 1.38
C ARG A 84 12.98 -4.45 1.36
N ARG A 85 13.47 -4.09 0.17
CA ARG A 85 14.53 -3.07 0.03
C ARG A 85 14.03 -1.68 0.44
N ALA A 86 12.81 -1.30 0.06
CA ALA A 86 12.19 -0.04 0.44
C ALA A 86 12.00 0.06 1.96
N LEU A 87 11.51 -1.01 2.60
CA LEU A 87 11.36 -1.10 4.06
C LEU A 87 12.70 -0.93 4.79
N ARG A 88 13.77 -1.62 4.33
CA ARG A 88 15.13 -1.46 4.90
C ARG A 88 15.70 -0.06 4.69
N ALA A 89 15.40 0.57 3.57
CA ALA A 89 15.80 1.93 3.26
C ALA A 89 14.99 2.98 4.04
N LYS A 90 13.98 2.57 4.82
CA LYS A 90 13.02 3.43 5.53
C LYS A 90 12.25 4.37 4.60
N THR A 91 12.13 4.00 3.32
CA THR A 91 11.27 4.70 2.36
C THR A 91 9.82 4.62 2.85
N PRO A 92 9.05 5.71 2.84
CA PRO A 92 7.61 5.65 3.09
C PRO A 92 6.92 4.69 2.12
N VAL A 93 6.06 3.80 2.63
CA VAL A 93 5.36 2.81 1.79
C VAL A 93 3.87 2.82 2.12
N LEU A 94 3.06 2.89 1.07
CA LEU A 94 1.61 2.71 1.15
C LEU A 94 1.20 1.49 0.32
N GLY A 95 0.51 0.54 0.93
CA GLY A 95 -0.10 -0.59 0.24
C GLY A 95 -1.62 -0.51 0.21
N VAL A 96 -2.21 -0.79 -0.94
CA VAL A 96 -3.67 -0.84 -1.12
C VAL A 96 -4.07 -2.25 -1.52
N CYS A 97 -4.97 -2.89 -0.79
CA CYS A 97 -5.48 -4.24 -1.04
C CYS A 97 -4.33 -5.25 -1.20
N LEU A 98 -4.07 -5.79 -2.40
CA LEU A 98 -2.92 -6.65 -2.67
C LEU A 98 -1.61 -6.03 -2.19
N GLY A 99 -1.43 -4.71 -2.35
CA GLY A 99 -0.25 -3.99 -1.86
C GLY A 99 -0.04 -4.10 -0.35
N ALA A 100 -1.10 -3.99 0.44
CA ALA A 100 -1.03 -4.18 1.89
C ALA A 100 -0.67 -5.64 2.26
N GLN A 101 -1.20 -6.60 1.53
CA GLN A 101 -0.87 -8.02 1.70
C GLN A 101 0.59 -8.31 1.33
N LEU A 102 1.11 -7.71 0.25
CA LEU A 102 2.52 -7.82 -0.15
C LEU A 102 3.46 -7.22 0.90
N ILE A 103 3.09 -6.09 1.51
CA ILE A 103 3.84 -5.48 2.62
C ILE A 103 3.84 -6.41 3.84
N ALA A 104 2.68 -6.93 4.25
CA ALA A 104 2.59 -7.88 5.36
C ALA A 104 3.46 -9.13 5.09
N HIS A 105 3.42 -9.67 3.87
CA HIS A 105 4.27 -10.79 3.46
C HIS A 105 5.76 -10.42 3.43
N ALA A 106 6.13 -9.24 2.97
CA ALA A 106 7.51 -8.75 2.98
C ALA A 106 8.06 -8.62 4.41
N LEU A 107 7.19 -8.32 5.38
CA LEU A 107 7.46 -8.28 6.83
C LEU A 107 7.42 -9.67 7.50
N GLY A 108 7.26 -10.75 6.73
CA GLY A 108 7.32 -12.13 7.23
C GLY A 108 5.98 -12.75 7.61
N GLN A 109 4.86 -12.09 7.33
CA GLN A 109 3.55 -12.59 7.69
C GLN A 109 2.91 -13.47 6.62
N ARG A 110 1.99 -14.32 7.04
CA ARG A 110 1.19 -15.14 6.14
C ARG A 110 0.08 -14.28 5.52
N VAL A 111 -0.24 -14.58 4.25
CA VAL A 111 -1.41 -14.09 3.53
C VAL A 111 -2.21 -15.31 3.11
N TYR A 112 -3.52 -15.30 3.35
CA TYR A 112 -4.38 -16.45 3.16
C TYR A 112 -5.82 -16.02 2.88
N PRO A 113 -6.66 -16.89 2.29
CA PRO A 113 -8.08 -16.61 2.09
C PRO A 113 -8.79 -16.30 3.41
N ASN A 114 -9.55 -15.22 3.46
CA ASN A 114 -10.40 -14.88 4.59
C ASN A 114 -11.62 -15.81 4.63
N ARG A 115 -12.20 -16.02 5.81
CA ARG A 115 -13.42 -16.86 5.97
C ARG A 115 -14.57 -16.38 5.11
N GLN A 116 -14.70 -15.06 4.94
CA GLN A 116 -15.74 -14.43 4.12
C GLN A 116 -15.09 -13.34 3.26
N LYS A 117 -15.42 -13.35 1.97
CA LYS A 117 -15.03 -12.26 1.08
C LYS A 117 -15.83 -11.01 1.43
N GLU A 118 -15.20 -9.85 1.28
CA GLU A 118 -15.86 -8.57 1.32
C GLU A 118 -15.83 -7.96 -0.08
N ILE A 119 -16.98 -8.00 -0.76
CA ILE A 119 -17.20 -7.40 -2.09
C ILE A 119 -18.45 -6.56 -1.99
N GLY A 120 -18.30 -5.24 -1.99
CA GLY A 120 -19.38 -4.28 -1.80
C GLY A 120 -19.09 -3.25 -0.72
N TRP A 121 -20.13 -2.64 -0.18
CA TRP A 121 -20.06 -1.59 0.82
C TRP A 121 -20.16 -2.17 2.23
N TYR A 122 -19.12 -2.00 3.04
CA TYR A 122 -19.04 -2.55 4.41
C TYR A 122 -18.60 -1.48 5.41
N PRO A 123 -19.06 -1.58 6.67
CA PRO A 123 -18.57 -0.70 7.73
C PRO A 123 -17.11 -1.02 8.06
N LEU A 124 -16.30 0.02 8.09
CA LEU A 124 -14.92 0.00 8.57
C LEU A 124 -14.87 0.68 9.92
N HIS A 125 -14.34 0.03 10.93
CA HIS A 125 -14.24 0.53 12.30
C HIS A 125 -12.81 0.93 12.62
N ARG A 126 -12.59 2.20 12.95
CA ARG A 126 -11.31 2.70 13.42
C ARG A 126 -11.02 2.18 14.83
N THR A 127 -9.83 1.63 15.05
CA THR A 127 -9.38 1.17 16.37
C THR A 127 -9.09 2.34 17.33
N ALA A 128 -8.99 2.05 18.62
CA ALA A 128 -8.57 3.05 19.60
C ALA A 128 -7.12 3.55 19.34
N ALA A 129 -6.21 2.66 18.93
CA ALA A 129 -4.84 3.00 18.60
C ALA A 129 -4.74 3.99 17.41
N ALA A 130 -5.65 3.89 16.46
CA ALA A 130 -5.67 4.76 15.27
C ALA A 130 -6.07 6.22 15.57
N ARG A 131 -6.58 6.53 16.77
CA ARG A 131 -6.91 7.91 17.17
C ARG A 131 -5.69 8.85 17.18
N ARG A 132 -4.50 8.30 17.40
CA ARG A 132 -3.23 9.04 17.45
C ARG A 132 -2.37 8.82 16.23
N ASP A 133 -2.93 8.17 15.21
CA ASP A 133 -2.21 7.90 13.97
C ASP A 133 -2.30 9.08 13.00
N ALA A 134 -1.18 9.41 12.33
CA ALA A 134 -1.10 10.58 11.47
C ALA A 134 -2.11 10.57 10.31
N LEU A 135 -2.43 9.39 9.75
CA LEU A 135 -3.40 9.28 8.65
C LEU A 135 -4.82 8.99 9.14
N PHE A 136 -4.97 8.27 10.25
CA PHE A 136 -6.28 7.79 10.71
C PHE A 136 -6.90 8.63 11.83
N ALA A 137 -6.18 9.62 12.41
CA ALA A 137 -6.69 10.43 13.51
C ALA A 137 -8.01 11.13 13.15
N HIS A 138 -8.13 11.64 11.92
CA HIS A 138 -9.30 12.34 11.41
C HIS A 138 -10.33 11.41 10.73
N PHE A 139 -10.03 10.12 10.61
CA PHE A 139 -10.98 9.17 10.05
C PHE A 139 -12.13 8.96 11.05
N PRO A 140 -13.40 8.89 10.64
CA PRO A 140 -14.53 8.70 11.55
C PRO A 140 -14.41 7.36 12.30
N LYS A 141 -15.06 7.26 13.47
CA LYS A 141 -15.07 6.01 14.26
C LYS A 141 -15.56 4.82 13.43
N THR A 142 -16.53 5.08 12.55
CA THR A 142 -17.05 4.12 11.58
C THR A 142 -17.31 4.84 10.27
N ALA A 143 -16.90 4.23 9.16
CA ALA A 143 -17.21 4.71 7.81
C ALA A 143 -17.65 3.53 6.95
N THR A 144 -18.61 3.75 6.07
CA THR A 144 -18.94 2.78 5.03
C THR A 144 -17.98 2.96 3.87
N VAL A 145 -17.25 1.90 3.54
CA VAL A 145 -16.23 1.91 2.47
C VAL A 145 -16.50 0.76 1.50
N PHE A 146 -16.09 0.97 0.25
CA PHE A 146 -16.13 -0.10 -0.74
C PHE A 146 -14.97 -1.04 -0.51
N GLN A 147 -15.26 -2.32 -0.33
CA GLN A 147 -14.30 -3.40 -0.18
C GLN A 147 -14.35 -4.31 -1.40
N TRP A 148 -13.18 -4.81 -1.81
CA TRP A 148 -13.08 -5.81 -2.86
C TRP A 148 -11.89 -6.71 -2.60
N HIS A 149 -12.02 -7.59 -1.61
CA HIS A 149 -10.97 -8.54 -1.30
C HIS A 149 -11.52 -9.87 -0.80
N GLY A 150 -10.77 -10.94 -1.05
CA GLY A 150 -11.04 -12.28 -0.54
C GLY A 150 -9.99 -12.80 0.42
N ASP A 151 -8.81 -12.17 0.42
CA ASP A 151 -7.68 -12.56 1.26
C ASP A 151 -7.51 -11.61 2.45
N THR A 152 -6.87 -12.14 3.48
CA THR A 152 -6.42 -11.41 4.67
C THR A 152 -4.98 -11.81 5.00
N PHE A 153 -4.42 -11.22 6.04
CA PHE A 153 -3.05 -11.47 6.47
C PHE A 153 -2.92 -11.46 7.99
N ASP A 154 -1.87 -12.08 8.52
CA ASP A 154 -1.51 -11.93 9.92
C ASP A 154 -0.88 -10.54 10.14
N LEU A 155 -1.24 -9.88 11.25
CA LEU A 155 -0.72 -8.55 11.56
C LEU A 155 0.81 -8.61 11.76
N PRO A 156 1.60 -7.78 11.06
CA PRO A 156 3.06 -7.79 11.24
C PRO A 156 3.49 -7.48 12.67
N VAL A 157 4.53 -8.18 13.12
CA VAL A 157 5.10 -7.96 14.45
C VAL A 157 5.52 -6.49 14.59
N GLY A 158 5.11 -5.84 15.67
CA GLY A 158 5.35 -4.42 15.91
C GLY A 158 4.45 -3.47 15.12
N ALA A 159 3.47 -3.99 14.36
CA ALA A 159 2.50 -3.15 13.68
C ALA A 159 1.36 -2.71 14.62
N THR A 160 0.84 -1.53 14.35
CA THR A 160 -0.38 -1.00 14.98
C THR A 160 -1.57 -1.30 14.08
N LEU A 161 -2.57 -2.02 14.57
CA LEU A 161 -3.85 -2.22 13.88
C LEU A 161 -4.65 -0.91 13.89
N LEU A 162 -5.03 -0.41 12.72
CA LEU A 162 -5.70 0.88 12.57
C LEU A 162 -7.20 0.75 12.29
N ALA A 163 -7.60 -0.28 11.57
CA ALA A 163 -9.01 -0.50 11.23
C ALA A 163 -9.35 -1.99 11.16
N THR A 164 -10.62 -2.28 11.43
CA THR A 164 -11.25 -3.61 11.38
C THR A 164 -12.59 -3.53 10.65
N SER A 165 -13.11 -4.67 10.19
CA SER A 165 -14.50 -4.83 9.79
C SER A 165 -15.11 -6.05 10.49
N PRO A 166 -16.44 -6.25 10.45
CA PRO A 166 -17.08 -7.43 11.03
C PRO A 166 -16.61 -8.76 10.42
N ARG A 167 -16.15 -8.73 9.15
CA ARG A 167 -15.74 -9.93 8.42
C ARG A 167 -14.23 -10.08 8.30
N CYS A 168 -13.47 -9.01 8.49
CA CYS A 168 -12.01 -9.02 8.39
C CYS A 168 -11.38 -8.19 9.51
N ARG A 169 -10.62 -8.88 10.35
CA ARG A 169 -9.96 -8.25 11.51
C ARG A 169 -8.87 -7.26 11.09
N HIS A 170 -8.12 -7.54 10.04
CA HIS A 170 -6.94 -6.76 9.65
C HIS A 170 -7.22 -5.98 8.35
N GLN A 171 -7.90 -4.83 8.50
CA GLN A 171 -8.26 -3.97 7.37
C GLN A 171 -7.22 -2.90 7.08
N ALA A 172 -6.60 -2.36 8.10
CA ALA A 172 -5.51 -1.40 7.94
C ALA A 172 -4.53 -1.51 9.11
N PHE A 173 -3.26 -1.37 8.81
CA PHE A 173 -2.20 -1.34 9.81
C PHE A 173 -1.15 -0.27 9.48
N ARG A 174 -0.38 0.11 10.49
CA ARG A 174 0.85 0.88 10.35
C ARG A 174 2.01 0.09 10.95
N TRP A 175 3.12 0.02 10.23
CA TRP A 175 4.38 -0.55 10.72
C TRP A 175 5.46 0.53 10.76
N GLY A 176 6.09 0.71 11.93
CA GLY A 176 6.95 1.88 12.16
C GLY A 176 6.15 3.19 12.04
N ASN A 177 6.76 4.23 11.45
CA ASN A 177 6.15 5.56 11.33
C ASN A 177 5.63 5.90 9.93
N ARG A 178 5.96 5.09 8.89
CA ARG A 178 5.79 5.49 7.49
C ARG A 178 5.34 4.36 6.57
N VAL A 179 4.89 3.22 7.12
CA VAL A 179 4.43 2.08 6.33
C VAL A 179 2.99 1.81 6.68
N TYR A 180 2.10 1.84 5.69
CA TYR A 180 0.66 1.66 5.81
C TYR A 180 0.15 0.62 4.83
#